data_b3faa67192487115a51890ccfc48e7f4
#
_entry.id   b3faa67192487115a51890ccfc48e7f4
#
_cell.length_a   1.000
_cell.length_b   1.000
_cell.length_c   1.000
_cell.angle_alpha   90.00
_cell.angle_beta   90.00
_cell.angle_gamma   90.00
#
_symmetry.space_group_name_H-M   'P 1'
#
loop_
_entity.id
_entity.type
_entity.pdbx_description
1 polymer ?
#
loop_
_entity_poly.entity_id
_entity_poly.type
_entity_poly.pdbx_seq_one_letter_code
_entity_poly.pdbx_strand_id
1 'polypeptide(L)'
;TFINFINQVFGNDVELIRWVQRAIGYSLTGSVLEQKLFYAYGTGSNGKSTLFEVIHDILADYSKTTDFETFISKQKSGVRELEAVGELKGIRFVLASETESRGSFNEAIVKKLTGGDTLRGTKLMKSAFEFKPEFKLWFSANHMLYANDGSFGFWRRIRIVPFNQQFDDKVDLNLKDKLLREKEGIFKWCVDGAYNWYRELRSSGGKTGLGPCAAIDEATERYKSENDVFGEFVKKHIEIKPGSKVGAREVYEQYKLWANSNSS
;
A
#
# COMPACT_ATOMS: atom_id res chain seq x y z
N THR A 1 2.65 -1.67 -26.64
CA THR A 1 3.56 -2.40 -25.72
C THR A 1 3.05 -2.34 -24.28
N PHE A 2 2.67 -1.13 -23.79
CA PHE A 2 2.23 -0.94 -22.40
C PHE A 2 1.00 -1.77 -22.01
N ILE A 3 -0.04 -1.79 -22.83
CA ILE A 3 -1.26 -2.57 -22.54
C ILE A 3 -0.94 -4.08 -22.46
N ASN A 4 -0.07 -4.59 -23.32
CA ASN A 4 0.36 -5.98 -23.24
C ASN A 4 1.15 -6.25 -21.96
N PHE A 5 2.01 -5.33 -21.56
CA PHE A 5 2.75 -5.42 -20.31
C PHE A 5 1.80 -5.47 -19.10
N ILE A 6 0.82 -4.59 -19.02
CA ILE A 6 -0.19 -4.57 -17.94
C ILE A 6 -1.00 -5.87 -17.91
N ASN A 7 -1.43 -6.36 -19.08
CA ASN A 7 -2.15 -7.63 -19.18
C ASN A 7 -1.31 -8.80 -18.68
N GLN A 8 -0.04 -8.86 -19.02
CA GLN A 8 0.88 -9.90 -18.54
C GLN A 8 1.09 -9.81 -17.04
N VAL A 9 1.38 -8.60 -16.52
CA VAL A 9 1.66 -8.37 -15.09
C VAL A 9 0.50 -8.79 -14.18
N PHE A 10 -0.72 -8.54 -14.63
CA PHE A 10 -1.94 -8.88 -13.88
C PHE A 10 -2.66 -10.14 -14.40
N GLY A 11 -1.99 -10.97 -15.21
CA GLY A 11 -2.53 -12.27 -15.66
C GLY A 11 -3.81 -12.16 -16.48
N ASN A 12 -4.00 -11.06 -17.22
CA ASN A 12 -5.22 -10.72 -17.97
C ASN A 12 -6.48 -10.57 -17.11
N ASP A 13 -6.34 -10.37 -15.79
CA ASP A 13 -7.47 -10.06 -14.91
C ASP A 13 -7.97 -8.63 -15.19
N VAL A 14 -9.05 -8.54 -15.95
CA VAL A 14 -9.62 -7.26 -16.41
C VAL A 14 -10.16 -6.42 -15.25
N GLU A 15 -10.71 -7.06 -14.22
CA GLU A 15 -11.22 -6.37 -13.03
C GLU A 15 -10.06 -5.74 -12.24
N LEU A 16 -9.01 -6.51 -11.98
CA LEU A 16 -7.81 -6.05 -11.28
C LEU A 16 -7.11 -4.93 -12.08
N ILE A 17 -6.95 -5.09 -13.39
CA ILE A 17 -6.35 -4.06 -14.26
C ILE A 17 -7.14 -2.75 -14.19
N ARG A 18 -8.45 -2.79 -14.27
CA ARG A 18 -9.32 -1.60 -14.15
C ARG A 18 -9.24 -0.96 -12.78
N TRP A 19 -9.16 -1.78 -11.74
CA TRP A 19 -9.01 -1.29 -10.37
C TRP A 19 -7.66 -0.59 -10.18
N VAL A 20 -6.56 -1.21 -10.63
CA VAL A 20 -5.21 -0.62 -10.58
C VAL A 20 -5.16 0.67 -11.41
N GLN A 21 -5.78 0.70 -12.58
CA GLN A 21 -5.90 1.92 -13.39
C GLN A 21 -6.58 3.05 -12.60
N ARG A 22 -7.70 2.77 -11.92
CA ARG A 22 -8.38 3.76 -11.06
C ARG A 22 -7.50 4.19 -9.90
N ALA A 23 -6.79 3.27 -9.26
CA ALA A 23 -5.90 3.58 -8.13
C ALA A 23 -4.71 4.48 -8.53
N ILE A 24 -4.07 4.19 -9.68
CA ILE A 24 -3.02 5.04 -10.24
C ILE A 24 -3.62 6.38 -10.68
N GLY A 25 -4.77 6.38 -11.35
CA GLY A 25 -5.46 7.59 -11.75
C GLY A 25 -5.89 8.46 -10.57
N TYR A 26 -6.43 7.86 -9.51
CA TYR A 26 -6.70 8.54 -8.24
C TYR A 26 -5.42 9.19 -7.68
N SER A 27 -4.29 8.54 -7.87
CA SER A 27 -3.00 9.06 -7.40
C SER A 27 -2.53 10.32 -8.14
N LEU A 28 -3.06 10.64 -9.33
CA LEU A 28 -2.80 11.92 -9.99
C LEU A 28 -3.56 13.08 -9.33
N THR A 29 -4.66 12.79 -8.66
CA THR A 29 -5.48 13.83 -8.03
C THR A 29 -4.87 14.32 -6.72
N GLY A 30 -5.29 15.49 -6.23
CA GLY A 30 -4.94 15.95 -4.88
C GLY A 30 -5.88 15.40 -3.79
N SER A 31 -6.89 14.62 -4.16
CA SER A 31 -7.84 14.06 -3.21
C SER A 31 -7.21 12.95 -2.36
N VAL A 32 -7.46 12.96 -1.06
CA VAL A 32 -7.11 11.88 -0.12
C VAL A 32 -8.36 11.19 0.44
N LEU A 33 -9.48 11.33 -0.24
CA LEU A 33 -10.80 10.89 0.22
C LEU A 33 -10.86 9.39 0.52
N GLU A 34 -10.19 8.57 -0.27
CA GLU A 34 -10.14 7.11 -0.05
C GLU A 34 -9.38 6.73 1.21
N GLN A 35 -8.45 7.56 1.67
CA GLN A 35 -7.58 7.31 2.83
C GLN A 35 -6.85 5.96 2.73
N LYS A 36 -6.32 5.62 1.56
CA LYS A 36 -5.68 4.31 1.28
C LYS A 36 -4.17 4.42 1.18
N LEU A 37 -3.52 3.33 1.59
CA LEU A 37 -2.17 2.95 1.26
C LEU A 37 -2.25 1.73 0.34
N PHE A 38 -1.58 1.80 -0.79
CA PHE A 38 -1.49 0.73 -1.77
C PHE A 38 -0.20 -0.05 -1.55
N TYR A 39 -0.32 -1.33 -1.25
CA TYR A 39 0.81 -2.20 -0.98
C TYR A 39 0.94 -3.21 -2.12
N ALA A 40 1.82 -2.94 -3.06
CA ALA A 40 2.13 -3.83 -4.17
C ALA A 40 3.04 -4.96 -3.68
N TYR A 41 2.51 -6.15 -3.64
CA TYR A 41 3.18 -7.34 -3.12
C TYR A 41 3.40 -8.41 -4.20
N GLY A 42 4.55 -9.05 -4.15
CA GLY A 42 4.90 -10.20 -4.99
C GLY A 42 6.37 -10.55 -4.89
N THR A 43 6.70 -11.82 -5.11
CA THR A 43 7.98 -12.49 -4.76
C THR A 43 9.19 -12.13 -5.63
N GLY A 44 9.09 -11.13 -6.50
CA GLY A 44 10.16 -10.72 -7.41
C GLY A 44 9.86 -11.09 -8.87
N SER A 45 10.63 -10.55 -9.81
CA SER A 45 10.51 -10.77 -11.27
C SER A 45 9.08 -10.69 -11.82
N ASN A 46 8.26 -9.77 -11.29
CA ASN A 46 6.82 -9.70 -11.52
C ASN A 46 6.34 -8.38 -12.14
N GLY A 47 7.27 -7.53 -12.57
CA GLY A 47 6.96 -6.27 -13.23
C GLY A 47 6.60 -5.09 -12.31
N LYS A 48 6.59 -5.26 -10.96
CA LYS A 48 6.32 -4.16 -10.01
C LYS A 48 7.22 -2.95 -10.23
N SER A 49 8.55 -3.18 -10.15
CA SER A 49 9.53 -2.10 -10.27
C SER A 49 9.40 -1.39 -11.62
N THR A 50 9.28 -2.15 -12.70
CA THR A 50 9.11 -1.59 -14.05
C THR A 50 7.86 -0.71 -14.15
N LEU A 51 6.71 -1.17 -13.62
CA LEU A 51 5.48 -0.39 -13.62
C LEU A 51 5.64 0.92 -12.85
N PHE A 52 6.14 0.86 -11.62
CA PHE A 52 6.22 2.04 -10.78
C PHE A 52 7.30 3.02 -11.21
N GLU A 53 8.43 2.55 -11.73
CA GLU A 53 9.45 3.41 -12.30
C GLU A 53 8.95 4.15 -13.54
N VAL A 54 8.22 3.48 -14.43
CA VAL A 54 7.62 4.12 -15.60
C VAL A 54 6.60 5.19 -15.18
N ILE A 55 5.73 4.89 -14.21
CA ILE A 55 4.78 5.87 -13.68
C ILE A 55 5.51 7.04 -12.99
N HIS A 56 6.54 6.75 -12.21
CA HIS A 56 7.36 7.76 -11.56
C HIS A 56 8.00 8.73 -12.58
N ASP A 57 8.63 8.17 -13.62
CA ASP A 57 9.30 8.97 -14.67
C ASP A 57 8.31 9.84 -15.45
N ILE A 58 7.10 9.32 -15.71
CA ILE A 58 6.03 10.05 -16.41
C ILE A 58 5.49 11.19 -15.55
N LEU A 59 5.33 10.96 -14.24
CA LEU A 59 4.77 11.96 -13.33
C LEU A 59 5.80 13.01 -12.88
N ALA A 60 7.09 12.76 -13.11
CA ALA A 60 8.18 13.71 -12.84
C ALA A 60 8.04 14.39 -11.47
N ASP A 61 7.91 15.72 -11.41
CA ASP A 61 7.83 16.51 -10.17
C ASP A 61 6.59 16.20 -9.30
N TYR A 62 5.58 15.52 -9.84
CA TYR A 62 4.42 15.06 -9.07
C TYR A 62 4.64 13.71 -8.38
N SER A 63 5.77 13.05 -8.65
CA SER A 63 6.14 11.79 -8.04
C SER A 63 7.40 11.92 -7.22
N LYS A 64 7.50 11.13 -6.15
CA LYS A 64 8.68 11.04 -5.31
C LYS A 64 8.89 9.63 -4.79
N THR A 65 10.15 9.19 -4.79
CA THR A 65 10.57 8.03 -4.02
C THR A 65 10.94 8.46 -2.60
N THR A 66 10.66 7.62 -1.62
CA THR A 66 11.02 7.86 -0.22
C THR A 66 11.49 6.56 0.43
N ASP A 67 12.27 6.69 1.50
CA ASP A 67 12.77 5.54 2.22
C ASP A 67 11.62 4.80 2.91
N PHE A 68 11.55 3.51 2.66
CA PHE A 68 10.56 2.62 3.26
C PHE A 68 10.64 2.61 4.80
N GLU A 69 11.84 2.83 5.35
CA GLU A 69 12.09 2.90 6.78
C GLU A 69 11.31 4.01 7.50
N THR A 70 10.90 5.07 6.78
CA THR A 70 10.05 6.13 7.33
C THR A 70 8.70 5.58 7.84
N PHE A 71 8.24 4.47 7.26
CA PHE A 71 6.93 3.85 7.54
C PHE A 71 7.02 2.63 8.44
N ILE A 72 8.22 2.24 8.85
CA ILE A 72 8.46 1.10 9.72
C ILE A 72 8.64 1.58 11.16
N SER A 73 8.12 0.78 12.11
CA SER A 73 8.30 1.01 13.53
C SER A 73 9.75 0.77 13.94
N LYS A 74 10.58 1.80 13.86
CA LYS A 74 11.91 1.84 14.50
C LYS A 74 11.97 3.03 15.45
N GLN A 75 12.56 2.83 16.59
CA GLN A 75 12.74 3.87 17.59
C GLN A 75 13.47 5.09 17.03
N LYS A 76 12.92 6.26 17.34
CA LYS A 76 13.40 7.61 17.05
C LYS A 76 12.87 8.22 15.75
N SER A 77 11.63 8.63 15.83
CA SER A 77 11.09 9.72 15.04
C SER A 77 11.57 11.05 15.64
N GLY A 78 11.98 11.95 14.81
CA GLY A 78 12.45 13.27 15.23
C GLY A 78 12.53 14.17 14.02
N VAL A 79 13.63 14.90 13.90
CA VAL A 79 13.88 15.82 12.80
C VAL A 79 13.80 15.11 11.44
N ARG A 80 14.34 13.89 11.30
CA ARG A 80 14.31 13.12 10.06
C ARG A 80 12.89 12.77 9.57
N GLU A 81 11.98 12.43 10.49
CA GLU A 81 10.57 12.20 10.12
C GLU A 81 9.92 13.47 9.60
N LEU A 82 10.15 14.60 10.27
CA LEU A 82 9.62 15.89 9.83
C LEU A 82 10.18 16.33 8.49
N GLU A 83 11.44 16.06 8.20
CA GLU A 83 12.07 16.32 6.91
C GLU A 83 11.46 15.44 5.82
N ALA A 84 11.39 14.12 6.03
CA ALA A 84 10.78 13.19 5.09
C ALA A 84 9.33 13.57 4.78
N VAL A 85 8.54 13.91 5.80
CA VAL A 85 7.15 14.37 5.62
C VAL A 85 7.13 15.72 4.88
N GLY A 86 8.05 16.64 5.20
CA GLY A 86 8.11 17.95 4.57
C GLY A 86 8.41 17.90 3.07
N GLU A 87 9.13 16.90 2.64
CA GLU A 87 9.45 16.66 1.22
C GLU A 87 8.25 16.18 0.40
N LEU A 88 7.18 15.70 1.04
CA LEU A 88 5.97 15.23 0.37
C LEU A 88 4.99 16.35 0.01
N LYS A 89 5.29 17.60 0.38
CA LYS A 89 4.44 18.75 0.04
C LYS A 89 4.37 18.96 -1.47
N GLY A 90 3.16 18.93 -2.04
CA GLY A 90 2.89 19.11 -3.46
C GLY A 90 3.05 17.84 -4.31
N ILE A 91 3.53 16.74 -3.71
CA ILE A 91 3.63 15.44 -4.37
C ILE A 91 2.24 14.81 -4.48
N ARG A 92 2.03 14.00 -5.52
CA ARG A 92 0.80 13.24 -5.78
C ARG A 92 1.00 11.73 -5.60
N PHE A 93 2.12 11.24 -6.09
CA PHE A 93 2.46 9.81 -6.10
C PHE A 93 3.74 9.60 -5.30
N VAL A 94 3.66 8.89 -4.18
CA VAL A 94 4.82 8.58 -3.34
C VAL A 94 5.08 7.08 -3.41
N LEU A 95 6.25 6.72 -3.90
CA LEU A 95 6.71 5.34 -3.98
C LEU A 95 7.71 5.08 -2.85
N ALA A 96 7.45 4.06 -2.05
CA ALA A 96 8.39 3.50 -1.09
C ALA A 96 8.73 2.06 -1.50
N SER A 97 9.99 1.79 -1.78
CA SER A 97 10.46 0.45 -2.14
C SER A 97 11.21 -0.17 -0.98
N GLU A 98 10.96 -1.46 -0.74
CA GLU A 98 11.62 -2.23 0.30
C GLU A 98 13.10 -2.42 -0.05
N THR A 99 13.97 -2.21 0.97
CA THR A 99 15.44 -2.39 0.87
C THR A 99 15.94 -3.57 1.69
N GLU A 100 15.26 -4.53 2.13
CA GLU A 100 15.70 -5.71 2.94
C GLU A 100 15.17 -5.73 4.39
N SER A 101 14.39 -4.79 4.85
CA SER A 101 14.01 -4.76 6.26
C SER A 101 12.73 -5.54 6.54
N ARG A 102 12.86 -6.65 7.24
CA ARG A 102 11.74 -7.23 7.98
C ARG A 102 11.40 -6.28 9.12
N GLY A 103 10.16 -5.88 9.26
CA GLY A 103 9.72 -4.95 10.29
C GLY A 103 8.21 -4.89 10.44
N SER A 104 7.74 -4.08 11.35
CA SER A 104 6.33 -3.79 11.52
C SER A 104 6.01 -2.36 11.05
N PHE A 105 4.79 -2.15 10.62
CA PHE A 105 4.30 -0.81 10.28
C PHE A 105 4.38 0.14 11.48
N ASN A 106 4.73 1.38 11.20
CA ASN A 106 4.38 2.50 12.07
C ASN A 106 2.94 2.93 11.74
N GLU A 107 1.97 2.29 12.37
CA GLU A 107 0.55 2.47 12.07
C GLU A 107 0.10 3.92 12.33
N ALA A 108 0.71 4.59 13.30
CA ALA A 108 0.40 5.99 13.60
C ALA A 108 0.78 6.90 12.41
N ILE A 109 1.96 6.69 11.82
CA ILE A 109 2.41 7.41 10.63
C ILE A 109 1.50 7.08 9.44
N VAL A 110 1.19 5.81 9.21
CA VAL A 110 0.29 5.42 8.11
C VAL A 110 -1.06 6.11 8.24
N LYS A 111 -1.66 6.10 9.45
CA LYS A 111 -2.94 6.78 9.71
C LYS A 111 -2.85 8.29 9.47
N LYS A 112 -1.75 8.91 9.91
CA LYS A 112 -1.50 10.34 9.75
C LYS A 112 -1.34 10.75 8.29
N LEU A 113 -0.52 10.01 7.53
CA LEU A 113 -0.20 10.36 6.14
C LEU A 113 -1.31 10.03 5.15
N THR A 114 -2.15 9.03 5.43
CA THR A 114 -3.31 8.68 4.60
C THR A 114 -4.58 9.44 4.98
N GLY A 115 -4.57 10.14 6.12
CA GLY A 115 -5.67 11.00 6.55
C GLY A 115 -5.72 12.31 5.76
N GLY A 116 -6.76 13.09 6.00
CA GLY A 116 -6.89 14.45 5.46
C GLY A 116 -6.42 15.54 6.44
N ASP A 117 -5.79 15.15 7.55
CA ASP A 117 -5.34 16.07 8.59
C ASP A 117 -4.12 16.88 8.13
N THR A 118 -3.97 18.07 8.72
CA THR A 118 -2.80 18.93 8.46
C THR A 118 -1.53 18.24 8.97
N LEU A 119 -0.54 18.15 8.11
CA LEU A 119 0.78 17.60 8.41
C LEU A 119 1.75 18.73 8.74
N ARG A 120 2.66 18.45 9.66
CA ARG A 120 3.81 19.30 9.94
C ARG A 120 5.06 18.69 9.33
N GLY A 121 5.78 19.48 8.55
CA GLY A 121 7.05 19.07 7.95
C GLY A 121 8.09 20.17 8.12
N THR A 122 9.33 19.85 7.85
CA THR A 122 10.44 20.82 7.77
C THR A 122 11.28 20.56 6.52
N LYS A 123 12.09 21.51 6.13
CA LYS A 123 13.18 21.33 5.16
C LYS A 123 14.49 21.58 5.90
N LEU A 124 15.56 20.98 5.42
CA LEU A 124 16.89 21.14 6.01
C LEU A 124 17.19 22.62 6.25
N MET A 125 17.56 22.97 7.48
CA MET A 125 17.87 24.35 7.94
C MET A 125 16.73 25.37 7.73
N LYS A 126 15.46 24.92 7.63
CA LYS A 126 14.31 25.81 7.49
C LYS A 126 13.33 25.63 8.65
N SER A 127 12.52 26.65 8.89
CA SER A 127 11.42 26.57 9.85
C SER A 127 10.42 25.50 9.46
N ALA A 128 9.80 24.87 10.46
CA ALA A 128 8.72 23.95 10.23
C ALA A 128 7.52 24.66 9.60
N PHE A 129 6.80 23.96 8.75
CA PHE A 129 5.60 24.45 8.07
C PHE A 129 4.49 23.40 8.12
N GLU A 130 3.28 23.84 7.86
CA GLU A 130 2.12 22.97 7.79
C GLU A 130 1.58 22.89 6.36
N PHE A 131 1.01 21.72 6.01
CA PHE A 131 0.37 21.48 4.73
C PHE A 131 -0.64 20.35 4.83
N LYS A 132 -1.60 20.32 3.91
CA LYS A 132 -2.50 19.18 3.77
C LYS A 132 -1.92 18.15 2.80
N PRO A 133 -2.02 16.84 3.09
CA PRO A 133 -1.56 15.81 2.17
C PRO A 133 -2.40 15.81 0.90
N GLU A 134 -1.72 15.63 -0.23
CA GLU A 134 -2.32 15.49 -1.55
C GLU A 134 -1.82 14.24 -2.26
N PHE A 135 -0.94 13.50 -1.60
CA PHE A 135 -0.28 12.31 -2.14
C PHE A 135 -1.00 11.02 -1.78
N LYS A 136 -0.70 9.98 -2.54
CA LYS A 136 -1.03 8.59 -2.24
C LYS A 136 0.24 7.80 -2.08
N LEU A 137 0.24 6.92 -1.06
CA LEU A 137 1.37 6.07 -0.73
C LEU A 137 1.25 4.75 -1.47
N TRP A 138 2.30 4.41 -2.21
CA TRP A 138 2.49 3.12 -2.86
C TRP A 138 3.72 2.44 -2.28
N PHE A 139 3.53 1.27 -1.71
CA PHE A 139 4.62 0.44 -1.23
C PHE A 139 4.87 -0.67 -2.23
N SER A 140 6.14 -0.87 -2.62
CA SER A 140 6.58 -1.96 -3.47
C SER A 140 7.49 -2.86 -2.67
N ALA A 141 7.03 -4.07 -2.32
CA ALA A 141 7.76 -4.97 -1.46
C ALA A 141 7.64 -6.43 -1.90
N ASN A 142 8.68 -7.21 -1.57
CA ASN A 142 8.73 -8.65 -1.78
C ASN A 142 8.31 -9.43 -0.53
N HIS A 143 8.30 -8.77 0.62
CA HIS A 143 7.88 -9.35 1.89
C HIS A 143 6.74 -8.54 2.49
N MET A 144 5.91 -9.18 3.26
CA MET A 144 4.85 -8.49 4.00
C MET A 144 5.42 -7.96 5.32
N LEU A 145 5.08 -6.70 5.66
CA LEU A 145 5.36 -6.13 6.98
C LEU A 145 4.38 -6.68 8.01
N TYR A 146 4.81 -6.80 9.24
CA TYR A 146 3.88 -7.08 10.33
C TYR A 146 3.04 -5.86 10.67
N ALA A 147 1.77 -6.07 10.97
CA ALA A 147 0.87 -5.06 11.49
C ALA A 147 0.49 -5.45 12.93
N ASN A 148 0.94 -4.65 13.90
CA ASN A 148 0.64 -4.90 15.31
C ASN A 148 -0.72 -4.34 15.73
N ASP A 149 -1.28 -3.43 14.95
CA ASP A 149 -2.56 -2.78 15.22
C ASP A 149 -3.72 -3.55 14.58
N GLY A 150 -4.47 -4.27 15.40
CA GLY A 150 -5.71 -4.92 14.98
C GLY A 150 -6.88 -3.97 14.72
N SER A 151 -6.69 -2.63 14.84
CA SER A 151 -7.78 -1.68 14.74
C SER A 151 -8.36 -1.58 13.33
N PHE A 152 -9.67 -1.43 13.26
CA PHE A 152 -10.38 -1.10 12.02
C PHE A 152 -9.79 0.16 11.36
N GLY A 153 -9.35 1.14 12.15
CA GLY A 153 -8.77 2.38 11.66
C GLY A 153 -7.52 2.21 10.82
N PHE A 154 -6.69 1.22 11.10
CA PHE A 154 -5.51 0.86 10.30
C PHE A 154 -5.92 0.02 9.08
N TRP A 155 -6.58 -1.12 9.31
CA TRP A 155 -6.90 -2.10 8.26
C TRP A 155 -7.76 -1.55 7.13
N ARG A 156 -8.70 -0.65 7.42
CA ARG A 156 -9.49 -0.01 6.37
C ARG A 156 -8.65 0.80 5.37
N ARG A 157 -7.41 1.15 5.74
CA ARG A 157 -6.49 1.93 4.89
C ARG A 157 -5.64 1.08 3.97
N ILE A 158 -5.34 -0.13 4.34
CA ILE A 158 -4.47 -1.01 3.57
C ILE A 158 -5.23 -1.59 2.38
N ARG A 159 -4.58 -1.61 1.21
CA ARG A 159 -5.02 -2.34 0.02
C ARG A 159 -3.83 -3.08 -0.56
N ILE A 160 -3.88 -4.40 -0.52
CA ILE A 160 -2.86 -5.25 -1.11
C ILE A 160 -3.14 -5.37 -2.60
N VAL A 161 -2.17 -4.96 -3.41
CA VAL A 161 -2.21 -5.11 -4.87
C VAL A 161 -1.34 -6.31 -5.24
N PRO A 162 -1.92 -7.45 -5.61
CA PRO A 162 -1.17 -8.68 -5.84
C PRO A 162 -0.47 -8.65 -7.22
N PHE A 163 0.84 -8.96 -7.22
CA PHE A 163 1.66 -9.18 -8.42
C PHE A 163 2.07 -10.65 -8.45
N ASN A 164 1.15 -11.51 -8.88
CA ASN A 164 1.28 -12.96 -8.79
C ASN A 164 2.00 -13.61 -9.98
N GLN A 165 2.28 -12.85 -11.05
CA GLN A 165 2.97 -13.36 -12.23
C GLN A 165 4.49 -13.34 -12.01
N GLN A 166 5.21 -14.30 -12.61
CA GLN A 166 6.67 -14.36 -12.61
C GLN A 166 7.20 -14.42 -14.05
N PHE A 167 8.30 -13.74 -14.31
CA PHE A 167 8.89 -13.56 -15.65
C PHE A 167 10.37 -13.96 -15.70
N ASP A 168 10.73 -15.06 -15.04
CA ASP A 168 12.13 -15.45 -14.82
C ASP A 168 12.89 -15.78 -16.12
N ASP A 169 12.21 -16.30 -17.14
CA ASP A 169 12.83 -16.77 -18.38
C ASP A 169 12.88 -15.74 -19.52
N LYS A 170 12.31 -14.55 -19.35
CA LYS A 170 12.11 -13.56 -20.42
C LYS A 170 12.32 -12.12 -19.98
N VAL A 171 13.44 -11.85 -19.30
CA VAL A 171 13.76 -10.49 -18.86
C VAL A 171 14.16 -9.63 -20.06
N ASP A 172 13.30 -8.70 -20.46
CA ASP A 172 13.62 -7.67 -21.44
C ASP A 172 14.28 -6.48 -20.71
N LEU A 173 15.60 -6.42 -20.73
CA LEU A 173 16.40 -5.37 -20.09
C LEU A 173 16.06 -3.95 -20.60
N ASN A 174 15.51 -3.85 -21.81
CA ASN A 174 15.12 -2.57 -22.42
C ASN A 174 13.62 -2.29 -22.28
N LEU A 175 12.89 -3.06 -21.47
CA LEU A 175 11.43 -2.93 -21.36
C LEU A 175 11.02 -1.53 -20.89
N LYS A 176 11.69 -0.98 -19.88
CA LYS A 176 11.44 0.37 -19.37
C LYS A 176 11.55 1.42 -20.48
N ASP A 177 12.62 1.39 -21.25
CA ASP A 177 12.84 2.34 -22.35
C ASP A 177 11.78 2.19 -23.47
N LYS A 178 11.39 0.94 -23.78
CA LYS A 178 10.30 0.69 -24.72
C LYS A 178 8.96 1.27 -24.24
N LEU A 179 8.67 1.12 -22.96
CA LEU A 179 7.46 1.69 -22.33
C LEU A 179 7.51 3.22 -22.32
N LEU A 180 8.64 3.83 -21.99
CA LEU A 180 8.78 5.28 -21.97
C LEU A 180 8.63 5.94 -23.36
N ARG A 181 8.84 5.19 -24.45
CA ARG A 181 8.49 5.68 -25.81
C ARG A 181 6.98 5.85 -25.99
N GLU A 182 6.17 5.18 -25.18
CA GLU A 182 4.70 5.28 -25.19
C GLU A 182 4.17 6.20 -24.07
N LYS A 183 5.01 7.05 -23.45
CA LYS A 183 4.71 7.84 -22.25
C LYS A 183 3.41 8.64 -22.33
N GLU A 184 3.09 9.20 -23.49
CA GLU A 184 1.86 9.96 -23.71
C GLU A 184 0.62 9.07 -23.63
N GLY A 185 0.68 7.86 -24.23
CA GLY A 185 -0.38 6.87 -24.15
C GLY A 185 -0.55 6.33 -22.71
N ILE A 186 0.56 6.12 -22.01
CA ILE A 186 0.55 5.67 -20.61
C ILE A 186 -0.04 6.78 -19.71
N PHE A 187 0.38 8.02 -19.91
CA PHE A 187 -0.20 9.15 -19.17
C PHE A 187 -1.71 9.28 -19.42
N LYS A 188 -2.14 9.14 -20.70
CA LYS A 188 -3.57 9.09 -21.01
C LYS A 188 -4.28 7.96 -20.28
N TRP A 189 -3.70 6.76 -20.21
CA TRP A 189 -4.27 5.63 -19.47
C TRP A 189 -4.43 5.96 -17.96
N CYS A 190 -3.48 6.67 -17.37
CA CYS A 190 -3.57 7.16 -15.99
C CYS A 190 -4.70 8.20 -15.83
N VAL A 191 -4.83 9.13 -16.79
CA VAL A 191 -5.90 10.16 -16.79
C VAL A 191 -7.28 9.49 -16.95
N ASP A 192 -7.41 8.50 -17.83
CA ASP A 192 -8.63 7.70 -17.97
C ASP A 192 -8.98 6.98 -16.64
N GLY A 193 -7.96 6.52 -15.92
CA GLY A 193 -8.11 5.97 -14.57
C GLY A 193 -8.66 6.99 -13.57
N ALA A 194 -8.16 8.23 -13.59
CA ALA A 194 -8.67 9.31 -12.75
C ALA A 194 -10.14 9.65 -13.08
N TYR A 195 -10.47 9.71 -14.36
CA TYR A 195 -11.84 9.92 -14.82
C TYR A 195 -12.77 8.78 -14.36
N ASN A 196 -12.34 7.53 -14.50
CA ASN A 196 -13.10 6.35 -14.08
C ASN A 196 -13.27 6.31 -12.55
N TRP A 197 -12.23 6.68 -11.79
CA TRP A 197 -12.32 6.84 -10.33
C TRP A 197 -13.37 7.90 -9.95
N TYR A 198 -13.35 9.06 -10.58
CA TYR A 198 -14.31 10.13 -10.31
C TYR A 198 -15.74 9.73 -10.66
N ARG A 199 -15.93 9.03 -11.78
CA ARG A 199 -17.24 8.52 -12.19
C ARG A 199 -17.79 7.51 -11.19
N GLU A 200 -16.93 6.56 -10.74
CA GLU A 200 -17.30 5.59 -9.72
C GLU A 200 -17.63 6.25 -8.37
N LEU A 201 -16.85 7.26 -7.98
CA LEU A 201 -17.11 8.04 -6.77
C LEU A 201 -18.51 8.70 -6.81
N ARG A 202 -18.90 9.23 -7.95
CA ARG A 202 -20.25 9.82 -8.11
C ARG A 202 -21.33 8.74 -8.08
N SER A 203 -21.14 7.61 -8.74
CA SER A 203 -22.12 6.52 -8.77
C SER A 203 -22.32 5.86 -7.41
N SER A 204 -21.27 5.80 -6.59
CA SER A 204 -21.31 5.29 -5.21
C SER A 204 -21.93 6.26 -4.19
N GLY A 205 -22.38 7.43 -4.63
CA GLY A 205 -22.86 8.48 -3.73
C GLY A 205 -21.75 9.13 -2.90
N GLY A 206 -20.53 9.21 -3.44
CA GLY A 206 -19.38 9.83 -2.78
C GLY A 206 -18.67 8.94 -1.76
N LYS A 207 -18.95 7.63 -1.73
CA LYS A 207 -18.37 6.70 -0.75
C LYS A 207 -16.96 6.25 -1.15
N THR A 208 -16.78 5.84 -2.41
CA THR A 208 -15.49 5.39 -2.95
C THR A 208 -15.50 5.48 -4.48
N GLY A 209 -14.37 5.83 -5.07
CA GLY A 209 -14.15 5.79 -6.50
C GLY A 209 -13.29 4.60 -6.93
N LEU A 210 -12.71 3.86 -5.98
CA LEU A 210 -11.94 2.66 -6.30
C LEU A 210 -12.87 1.49 -6.65
N GLY A 211 -14.03 1.39 -5.98
CA GLY A 211 -14.96 0.28 -6.14
C GLY A 211 -14.41 -1.06 -5.60
N PRO A 212 -15.22 -2.12 -5.61
CA PRO A 212 -14.78 -3.46 -5.24
C PRO A 212 -13.84 -4.05 -6.30
N CYS A 213 -13.01 -5.01 -5.85
CA CYS A 213 -12.22 -5.89 -6.71
C CYS A 213 -11.88 -7.13 -5.91
N ALA A 214 -12.35 -8.30 -6.37
CA ALA A 214 -12.20 -9.56 -5.66
C ALA A 214 -10.72 -9.87 -5.33
N ALA A 215 -9.82 -9.74 -6.29
CA ALA A 215 -8.38 -9.99 -6.11
C ALA A 215 -7.75 -9.09 -5.04
N ILE A 216 -8.15 -7.82 -4.96
CA ILE A 216 -7.66 -6.86 -3.95
C ILE A 216 -8.23 -7.18 -2.57
N ASP A 217 -9.52 -7.47 -2.50
CA ASP A 217 -10.21 -7.73 -1.22
C ASP A 217 -9.73 -9.06 -0.62
N GLU A 218 -9.59 -10.12 -1.42
CA GLU A 218 -9.05 -11.41 -0.99
C GLU A 218 -7.59 -11.30 -0.53
N ALA A 219 -6.73 -10.61 -1.30
CA ALA A 219 -5.33 -10.41 -0.91
C ALA A 219 -5.21 -9.61 0.40
N THR A 220 -6.07 -8.58 0.57
CA THR A 220 -6.08 -7.75 1.77
C THR A 220 -6.58 -8.52 3.00
N GLU A 221 -7.66 -9.31 2.88
CA GLU A 221 -8.18 -10.12 3.99
C GLU A 221 -7.21 -11.26 4.34
N ARG A 222 -6.56 -11.88 3.37
CA ARG A 222 -5.50 -12.87 3.62
C ARG A 222 -4.38 -12.26 4.45
N TYR A 223 -3.85 -11.12 4.02
CA TYR A 223 -2.80 -10.42 4.75
C TYR A 223 -3.22 -10.05 6.17
N LYS A 224 -4.45 -9.58 6.36
CA LYS A 224 -4.99 -9.26 7.67
C LYS A 224 -5.10 -10.51 8.55
N SER A 225 -5.55 -11.64 7.99
CA SER A 225 -5.68 -12.90 8.74
C SER A 225 -4.32 -13.48 9.13
N GLU A 226 -3.29 -13.36 8.28
CA GLU A 226 -1.92 -13.78 8.57
C GLU A 226 -1.26 -12.93 9.67
N ASN A 227 -1.70 -11.69 9.85
CA ASN A 227 -1.25 -10.81 10.94
C ASN A 227 -2.05 -10.99 12.24
N ASP A 228 -3.16 -11.71 12.22
CA ASP A 228 -3.98 -11.96 13.43
C ASP A 228 -3.52 -13.23 14.16
N VAL A 229 -2.30 -13.17 14.69
CA VAL A 229 -1.68 -14.28 15.43
C VAL A 229 -2.53 -14.74 16.62
N PHE A 230 -3.16 -13.78 17.33
CA PHE A 230 -4.06 -14.11 18.43
C PHE A 230 -5.36 -14.80 17.94
N GLY A 231 -5.94 -14.32 16.86
CA GLY A 231 -7.11 -14.94 16.25
C GLY A 231 -6.80 -16.35 15.74
N GLU A 232 -5.59 -16.60 15.24
CA GLU A 232 -5.14 -17.94 14.87
C GLU A 232 -5.07 -18.87 16.10
N PHE A 233 -4.48 -18.40 17.19
CA PHE A 233 -4.48 -19.15 18.46
C PHE A 233 -5.91 -19.46 18.93
N VAL A 234 -6.79 -18.45 18.93
CA VAL A 234 -8.20 -18.64 19.34
C VAL A 234 -8.88 -19.69 18.49
N LYS A 235 -8.74 -19.62 17.16
CA LYS A 235 -9.35 -20.61 16.24
C LYS A 235 -8.85 -22.05 16.45
N LYS A 236 -7.58 -22.21 16.81
CA LYS A 236 -6.96 -23.54 16.97
C LYS A 236 -7.14 -24.14 18.36
N HIS A 237 -7.24 -23.32 19.41
CA HIS A 237 -7.14 -23.77 20.80
C HIS A 237 -8.33 -23.40 21.68
N ILE A 238 -9.26 -22.58 21.21
CA ILE A 238 -10.43 -22.15 22.00
C ILE A 238 -11.72 -22.60 21.32
N GLU A 239 -12.48 -23.41 22.01
CA GLU A 239 -13.84 -23.77 21.59
C GLU A 239 -14.82 -22.75 22.17
N ILE A 240 -15.52 -22.04 21.30
CA ILE A 240 -16.53 -21.04 21.71
C ILE A 240 -17.86 -21.74 21.94
N LYS A 241 -18.29 -21.84 23.22
CA LYS A 241 -19.60 -22.41 23.60
C LYS A 241 -20.45 -21.33 24.25
N PRO A 242 -21.74 -21.17 23.84
CA PRO A 242 -22.66 -20.26 24.48
C PRO A 242 -22.73 -20.50 26.01
N GLY A 243 -22.62 -19.44 26.80
CA GLY A 243 -22.67 -19.50 28.26
C GLY A 243 -21.39 -19.94 28.97
N SER A 244 -20.36 -20.41 28.27
CA SER A 244 -19.06 -20.74 28.86
C SER A 244 -18.23 -19.48 29.09
N LYS A 245 -17.39 -19.52 30.14
CA LYS A 245 -16.49 -18.42 30.49
C LYS A 245 -15.12 -19.00 30.79
N VAL A 246 -14.07 -18.30 30.37
CA VAL A 246 -12.68 -18.57 30.69
C VAL A 246 -12.02 -17.29 31.19
N GLY A 247 -11.08 -17.41 32.13
CA GLY A 247 -10.35 -16.27 32.64
C GLY A 247 -9.40 -15.67 31.59
N ALA A 248 -9.40 -14.34 31.41
CA ALA A 248 -8.50 -13.68 30.46
C ALA A 248 -7.03 -13.99 30.73
N ARG A 249 -6.63 -14.15 32.01
CA ARG A 249 -5.27 -14.53 32.38
C ARG A 249 -4.91 -15.94 31.92
N GLU A 250 -5.83 -16.89 32.04
CA GLU A 250 -5.63 -18.28 31.61
C GLU A 250 -5.44 -18.35 30.09
N VAL A 251 -6.29 -17.68 29.33
CA VAL A 251 -6.15 -17.55 27.86
C VAL A 251 -4.80 -16.94 27.49
N TYR A 252 -4.38 -15.89 28.19
CA TYR A 252 -3.12 -15.21 27.92
C TYR A 252 -1.88 -16.07 28.21
N GLU A 253 -1.89 -16.86 29.28
CA GLU A 253 -0.78 -17.78 29.60
C GLU A 253 -0.69 -18.91 28.56
N GLN A 254 -1.81 -19.48 28.11
CA GLN A 254 -1.84 -20.47 27.03
C GLN A 254 -1.37 -19.87 25.70
N TYR A 255 -1.81 -18.66 25.38
CA TYR A 255 -1.33 -17.94 24.20
C TYR A 255 0.19 -17.73 24.21
N LYS A 256 0.77 -17.33 25.35
CA LYS A 256 2.23 -17.19 25.48
C LYS A 256 2.98 -18.48 25.21
N LEU A 257 2.51 -19.58 25.79
CA LEU A 257 3.13 -20.90 25.58
C LEU A 257 3.08 -21.30 24.12
N TRP A 258 1.93 -21.12 23.48
CA TRP A 258 1.75 -21.40 22.07
C TRP A 258 2.60 -20.48 21.18
N ALA A 259 2.62 -19.18 21.43
CA ALA A 259 3.39 -18.20 20.65
C ALA A 259 4.90 -18.49 20.74
N ASN A 260 5.41 -18.84 21.94
CA ASN A 260 6.83 -19.20 22.10
C ASN A 260 7.20 -20.49 21.39
N SER A 261 6.29 -21.46 21.28
CA SER A 261 6.53 -22.73 20.56
C SER A 261 6.44 -22.58 19.03
N ASN A 262 5.82 -21.51 18.52
CA ASN A 262 5.63 -21.25 17.09
C ASN A 262 6.46 -20.06 16.57
N SER A 263 7.26 -19.42 17.44
CA SER A 263 8.22 -18.37 17.06
C SER A 263 9.54 -19.00 16.66
N SER A 264 9.61 -19.59 15.45
CA SER A 264 10.85 -20.11 14.83
C SER A 264 11.11 -19.37 13.52
#